data_4e4d6142c2f094d4a3a50c8c386c2e57
#
_entry.id   4e4d6142c2f094d4a3a50c8c386c2e57
#
_cell.length_a   1.000
_cell.length_b   1.000
_cell.length_c   1.000
_cell.angle_alpha   90.00
_cell.angle_beta   90.00
_cell.angle_gamma   90.00
#
_symmetry.space_group_name_H-M   'P 1'
#
loop_
_entity.id
_entity.type
_entity.pdbx_description
1 polymer ?
#
loop_
_entity_poly.entity_id
_entity_poly.type
_entity_poly.pdbx_seq_one_letter_code
_entity_poly.pdbx_strand_id
1 'polypeptide(L)'
;MVNDASNNFWPYSEYSKFLETDNFVWHYQLIGKPGNPIILLIHGAGASSHSWANLIPKLNGFQVLAVDLPGHRFSKIKKGIRPQHDTIVRDLIILFESLKIKPNIFVGHSIGAVLVLSLSVIYEGPLSSIVLINGALERFEGPAGTIFPLMARVFYASPLTKYWIRLFNSAETSLRKFLSISGSNLTVKNIDYYMKLMTDEDHVTGTLAFISNWNIGDIEKKLKKVSVPTLFLAGMRDGIVNYKTSVRAHKKAFNAKIMLFEREGHLIHEVSSTKVAKEINSFSYEKI
;
A
#
# COMPACT_ATOMS: atom_id res chain seq x y z
N MET A 1 24.74 -7.82 -1.61
CA MET A 1 24.36 -7.64 -3.02
C MET A 1 23.55 -8.88 -3.41
N VAL A 2 22.23 -8.79 -3.45
CA VAL A 2 21.36 -9.89 -3.90
C VAL A 2 21.03 -9.60 -5.35
N ASN A 3 21.96 -9.99 -6.25
CA ASN A 3 21.65 -10.15 -7.66
C ASN A 3 20.99 -11.52 -7.82
N ASP A 4 19.69 -11.60 -7.56
CA ASP A 4 18.94 -12.81 -7.84
C ASP A 4 18.39 -12.70 -9.28
N ALA A 5 18.86 -13.57 -10.16
CA ALA A 5 18.39 -13.67 -11.55
C ALA A 5 16.86 -13.96 -11.68
N SER A 6 16.19 -14.28 -10.56
CA SER A 6 14.73 -14.41 -10.46
C SER A 6 13.99 -13.06 -10.52
N ASN A 7 14.69 -11.94 -10.46
CA ASN A 7 14.10 -10.60 -10.46
C ASN A 7 13.48 -10.16 -11.80
N ASN A 8 13.86 -10.78 -12.93
CA ASN A 8 13.32 -10.39 -14.25
C ASN A 8 11.81 -10.65 -14.42
N PHE A 9 11.20 -11.37 -13.50
CA PHE A 9 9.76 -11.61 -13.50
C PHE A 9 8.96 -10.48 -12.81
N TRP A 10 9.61 -9.69 -11.92
CA TRP A 10 8.91 -8.64 -11.19
C TRP A 10 8.73 -7.39 -12.04
N PRO A 11 7.53 -6.76 -12.03
CA PRO A 11 7.31 -5.60 -12.88
C PRO A 11 8.26 -4.45 -12.48
N TYR A 12 8.83 -3.82 -13.51
CA TYR A 12 9.78 -2.70 -13.37
C TYR A 12 11.03 -3.04 -12.52
N SER A 13 11.46 -4.31 -12.53
CA SER A 13 12.63 -4.76 -11.77
C SER A 13 13.92 -4.00 -12.17
N GLU A 14 14.00 -3.51 -13.40
CA GLU A 14 15.10 -2.68 -13.89
C GLU A 14 15.24 -1.33 -13.16
N TYR A 15 14.15 -0.86 -12.52
CA TYR A 15 14.14 0.35 -11.69
C TYR A 15 14.26 0.06 -10.20
N SER A 16 14.39 -1.21 -9.81
CA SER A 16 14.48 -1.64 -8.41
C SER A 16 15.77 -1.16 -7.77
N LYS A 17 15.64 -0.49 -6.63
CA LYS A 17 16.73 0.02 -5.81
C LYS A 17 16.48 -0.27 -4.34
N PHE A 18 17.53 -0.24 -3.57
CA PHE A 18 17.49 -0.45 -2.13
C PHE A 18 18.12 0.72 -1.41
N LEU A 19 17.52 1.09 -0.28
CA LEU A 19 18.09 2.08 0.63
C LEU A 19 17.91 1.59 2.07
N GLU A 20 19.00 1.63 2.81
CA GLU A 20 19.03 1.25 4.22
C GLU A 20 18.85 2.49 5.10
N THR A 21 17.88 2.43 6.02
CA THR A 21 17.66 3.38 7.11
C THR A 21 18.02 2.72 8.43
N ASP A 22 17.82 3.40 9.55
CA ASP A 22 18.06 2.81 10.88
C ASP A 22 17.12 1.63 11.15
N ASN A 23 15.89 1.67 10.66
CA ASN A 23 14.85 0.70 10.99
C ASN A 23 14.64 -0.36 9.91
N PHE A 24 14.80 -0.01 8.63
CA PHE A 24 14.39 -0.84 7.51
C PHE A 24 15.45 -0.87 6.40
N VAL A 25 15.35 -1.89 5.56
CA VAL A 25 15.93 -1.86 4.21
C VAL A 25 14.76 -1.69 3.25
N TRP A 26 14.60 -0.51 2.72
CA TRP A 26 13.57 -0.19 1.74
C TRP A 26 13.93 -0.70 0.36
N HIS A 27 13.01 -1.43 -0.27
CA HIS A 27 12.97 -1.59 -1.71
C HIS A 27 12.05 -0.52 -2.29
N TYR A 28 12.52 0.12 -3.36
CA TYR A 28 11.72 1.10 -4.09
C TYR A 28 12.04 1.07 -5.58
N GLN A 29 11.11 1.56 -6.36
CA GLN A 29 11.25 1.77 -7.79
C GLN A 29 10.99 3.25 -8.08
N LEU A 30 11.92 3.90 -8.79
CA LEU A 30 11.79 5.29 -9.21
C LEU A 30 11.73 5.34 -10.74
N ILE A 31 10.52 5.50 -11.27
CA ILE A 31 10.19 5.30 -12.68
C ILE A 31 9.74 6.62 -13.30
N GLY A 32 10.18 6.91 -14.51
CA GLY A 32 9.79 8.09 -15.26
C GLY A 32 10.91 9.13 -15.40
N LYS A 33 10.58 10.28 -16.00
CA LYS A 33 11.58 11.30 -16.34
C LYS A 33 11.98 12.10 -15.09
N PRO A 34 13.29 12.20 -14.78
CA PRO A 34 13.78 13.10 -13.74
C PRO A 34 13.32 14.56 -13.97
N GLY A 35 12.95 15.23 -12.89
CA GLY A 35 12.45 16.61 -12.93
C GLY A 35 10.92 16.74 -13.05
N ASN A 36 10.23 15.65 -13.38
CA ASN A 36 8.76 15.64 -13.27
C ASN A 36 8.32 15.65 -11.81
N PRO A 37 7.10 16.16 -11.49
CA PRO A 37 6.50 16.01 -10.16
C PRO A 37 6.47 14.54 -9.74
N ILE A 38 6.80 14.29 -8.47
CA ILE A 38 6.91 12.92 -7.96
C ILE A 38 5.60 12.48 -7.32
N ILE A 39 5.09 11.33 -7.76
CA ILE A 39 3.96 10.63 -7.15
C ILE A 39 4.44 9.42 -6.36
N LEU A 40 4.17 9.41 -5.06
CA LEU A 40 4.44 8.27 -4.18
C LEU A 40 3.28 7.29 -4.22
N LEU A 41 3.57 6.00 -4.38
CA LEU A 41 2.60 4.91 -4.36
C LEU A 41 2.89 3.96 -3.19
N ILE A 42 1.93 3.82 -2.26
CA ILE A 42 2.01 2.92 -1.09
C ILE A 42 0.93 1.85 -1.18
N HIS A 43 1.34 0.60 -1.33
CA HIS A 43 0.45 -0.56 -1.47
C HIS A 43 -0.25 -0.98 -0.16
N GLY A 44 -1.20 -1.91 -0.25
CA GLY A 44 -1.91 -2.51 0.88
C GLY A 44 -1.16 -3.68 1.53
N ALA A 45 -1.61 -4.13 2.71
CA ALA A 45 -1.04 -5.29 3.39
C ALA A 45 -1.09 -6.55 2.51
N GLY A 46 0.00 -7.33 2.51
CA GLY A 46 0.12 -8.56 1.72
C GLY A 46 0.36 -8.35 0.22
N ALA A 47 0.42 -7.09 -0.26
CA ALA A 47 0.81 -6.75 -1.62
C ALA A 47 2.29 -6.31 -1.69
N SER A 48 2.68 -5.66 -2.76
CA SER A 48 3.97 -5.00 -2.96
C SER A 48 3.85 -3.97 -4.10
N SER A 49 4.96 -3.39 -4.52
CA SER A 49 5.03 -2.47 -5.68
C SER A 49 4.40 -3.04 -6.96
N HIS A 50 4.34 -4.37 -7.12
CA HIS A 50 3.71 -5.01 -8.29
C HIS A 50 2.25 -4.62 -8.49
N SER A 51 1.51 -4.33 -7.41
CA SER A 51 0.09 -3.98 -7.49
C SER A 51 -0.16 -2.69 -8.27
N TRP A 52 0.88 -1.89 -8.46
CA TRP A 52 0.85 -0.66 -9.25
C TRP A 52 1.21 -0.86 -10.73
N ALA A 53 1.60 -2.09 -11.13
CA ALA A 53 2.13 -2.37 -12.47
C ALA A 53 1.21 -1.91 -13.61
N ASN A 54 -0.10 -2.08 -13.47
CA ASN A 54 -1.08 -1.66 -14.46
C ASN A 54 -1.40 -0.16 -14.41
N LEU A 55 -1.13 0.50 -13.30
CA LEU A 55 -1.42 1.93 -13.08
C LEU A 55 -0.25 2.80 -13.53
N ILE A 56 0.98 2.44 -13.19
CA ILE A 56 2.20 3.23 -13.45
C ILE A 56 2.29 3.76 -14.89
N PRO A 57 2.10 2.95 -15.96
CA PRO A 57 2.26 3.44 -17.34
C PRO A 57 1.17 4.43 -17.77
N LYS A 58 0.17 4.66 -16.93
CA LYS A 58 -0.96 5.57 -17.18
C LYS A 58 -0.89 6.86 -16.36
N LEU A 59 0.12 6.97 -15.47
CA LEU A 59 0.40 8.18 -14.70
C LEU A 59 1.31 9.11 -15.52
N ASN A 60 0.69 9.82 -16.48
CA ASN A 60 1.42 10.65 -17.42
C ASN A 60 2.00 11.90 -16.74
N GLY A 61 3.22 12.31 -17.14
CA GLY A 61 3.83 13.53 -16.66
C GLY A 61 4.38 13.47 -15.24
N PHE A 62 4.36 12.30 -14.59
CA PHE A 62 4.92 12.09 -13.26
C PHE A 62 6.19 11.25 -13.28
N GLN A 63 7.03 11.45 -12.27
CA GLN A 63 8.00 10.47 -11.83
C GLN A 63 7.38 9.68 -10.68
N VAL A 64 7.33 8.35 -10.80
CA VAL A 64 6.64 7.48 -9.84
C VAL A 64 7.64 6.87 -8.88
N LEU A 65 7.44 7.10 -7.58
CA LEU A 65 8.10 6.39 -6.50
C LEU A 65 7.17 5.32 -5.94
N ALA A 66 7.38 4.06 -6.28
CA ALA A 66 6.66 2.93 -5.70
C ALA A 66 7.55 2.25 -4.66
N VAL A 67 7.06 2.06 -3.45
CA VAL A 67 7.80 1.43 -2.34
C VAL A 67 7.17 0.10 -1.95
N ASP A 68 7.99 -0.87 -1.54
CA ASP A 68 7.51 -2.02 -0.78
C ASP A 68 7.50 -1.67 0.71
N LEU A 69 6.38 -1.89 1.38
CA LEU A 69 6.27 -1.66 2.83
C LEU A 69 7.23 -2.58 3.62
N PRO A 70 7.69 -2.18 4.80
CA PRO A 70 8.57 -3.01 5.62
C PRO A 70 8.02 -4.42 5.84
N GLY A 71 8.86 -5.43 5.57
CA GLY A 71 8.48 -6.84 5.63
C GLY A 71 7.67 -7.36 4.45
N HIS A 72 7.41 -6.52 3.44
CA HIS A 72 6.75 -6.95 2.21
C HIS A 72 7.77 -7.10 1.09
N ARG A 73 7.69 -8.21 0.37
CA ARG A 73 8.51 -8.60 -0.77
C ARG A 73 10.00 -8.33 -0.53
N PHE A 74 10.55 -7.27 -1.12
CA PHE A 74 11.99 -7.00 -1.07
C PHE A 74 12.42 -6.09 0.08
N SER A 75 11.47 -5.39 0.72
CA SER A 75 11.76 -4.56 1.89
C SER A 75 11.91 -5.41 3.16
N LYS A 76 12.92 -5.11 3.98
CA LYS A 76 13.21 -5.87 5.19
C LYS A 76 13.05 -5.04 6.45
N ILE A 77 12.63 -5.69 7.52
CA ILE A 77 12.62 -5.15 8.89
C ILE A 77 13.93 -5.53 9.54
N LYS A 78 14.68 -4.57 10.08
CA LYS A 78 15.93 -4.86 10.79
C LYS A 78 15.66 -5.59 12.11
N LYS A 79 16.65 -6.36 12.55
CA LYS A 79 16.57 -7.16 13.79
C LYS A 79 16.24 -6.27 15.00
N GLY A 80 15.25 -6.68 15.78
CA GLY A 80 14.82 -5.95 16.98
C GLY A 80 13.83 -4.81 16.72
N ILE A 81 13.58 -4.46 15.47
CA ILE A 81 12.65 -3.40 15.09
C ILE A 81 11.23 -3.94 15.00
N ARG A 82 10.27 -3.16 15.51
CA ARG A 82 8.84 -3.40 15.34
C ARG A 82 8.29 -2.43 14.29
N PRO A 83 7.67 -2.92 13.20
CA PRO A 83 7.14 -2.08 12.13
C PRO A 83 5.83 -1.41 12.56
N GLN A 84 5.91 -0.50 13.53
CA GLN A 84 4.77 0.28 13.99
C GLN A 84 4.43 1.38 13.00
N HIS A 85 3.17 1.77 12.95
CA HIS A 85 2.64 2.79 12.06
C HIS A 85 3.50 4.08 12.06
N ASP A 86 3.74 4.65 13.24
CA ASP A 86 4.48 5.92 13.34
C ASP A 86 5.95 5.79 12.97
N THR A 87 6.57 4.62 13.24
CA THR A 87 7.94 4.31 12.82
C THR A 87 8.04 4.29 11.30
N ILE A 88 7.10 3.64 10.62
CA ILE A 88 7.07 3.55 9.16
C ILE A 88 6.88 4.93 8.53
N VAL A 89 5.94 5.73 9.07
CA VAL A 89 5.65 7.07 8.55
C VAL A 89 6.86 7.99 8.67
N ARG A 90 7.58 7.97 9.80
CA ARG A 90 8.81 8.76 9.99
C ARG A 90 9.95 8.26 9.11
N ASP A 91 10.08 6.95 8.96
CA ASP A 91 11.13 6.35 8.15
C ASP A 91 10.94 6.61 6.65
N LEU A 92 9.69 6.81 6.18
CA LEU A 92 9.41 7.31 4.83
C LEU A 92 9.96 8.74 4.61
N ILE A 93 9.91 9.61 5.61
CA ILE A 93 10.54 10.93 5.52
C ILE A 93 12.06 10.79 5.39
N ILE A 94 12.69 9.93 6.19
CA ILE A 94 14.13 9.63 6.10
C ILE A 94 14.49 9.07 4.72
N LEU A 95 13.64 8.19 4.16
CA LEU A 95 13.82 7.69 2.80
C LEU A 95 13.84 8.85 1.78
N PHE A 96 12.90 9.79 1.85
CA PHE A 96 12.85 10.92 0.92
C PHE A 96 14.06 11.83 1.05
N GLU A 97 14.48 12.13 2.28
CA GLU A 97 15.67 12.94 2.56
C GLU A 97 16.94 12.28 2.02
N SER A 98 17.09 10.98 2.27
CA SER A 98 18.25 10.19 1.79
C SER A 98 18.30 10.10 0.27
N LEU A 99 17.15 10.03 -0.39
CA LEU A 99 17.04 10.06 -1.85
C LEU A 99 17.13 11.48 -2.44
N LYS A 100 17.11 12.52 -1.60
CA LYS A 100 17.07 13.93 -1.99
C LYS A 100 15.90 14.25 -2.92
N ILE A 101 14.73 13.66 -2.62
CA ILE A 101 13.50 13.85 -3.40
C ILE A 101 12.40 14.46 -2.54
N LYS A 102 11.46 15.14 -3.18
CA LYS A 102 10.32 15.77 -2.51
C LYS A 102 9.03 15.39 -3.25
N PRO A 103 8.37 14.28 -2.87
CA PRO A 103 7.13 13.87 -3.52
C PRO A 103 6.02 14.94 -3.41
N ASN A 104 5.28 15.12 -4.51
CA ASN A 104 4.24 16.13 -4.66
C ASN A 104 2.84 15.56 -4.43
N ILE A 105 2.66 14.26 -4.66
CA ILE A 105 1.38 13.58 -4.57
C ILE A 105 1.60 12.27 -3.82
N PHE A 106 0.72 11.96 -2.87
CA PHE A 106 0.73 10.67 -2.20
C PHE A 106 -0.50 9.86 -2.57
N VAL A 107 -0.30 8.62 -2.99
CA VAL A 107 -1.36 7.66 -3.30
C VAL A 107 -1.18 6.43 -2.42
N GLY A 108 -2.24 6.05 -1.71
CA GLY A 108 -2.21 4.85 -0.88
C GLY A 108 -3.42 3.96 -1.09
N HIS A 109 -3.19 2.65 -1.08
CA HIS A 109 -4.22 1.64 -1.17
C HIS A 109 -4.42 0.94 0.17
N SER A 110 -5.67 0.75 0.59
CA SER A 110 -6.04 -0.01 1.81
C SER A 110 -5.31 0.55 3.04
N ILE A 111 -4.43 -0.23 3.68
CA ILE A 111 -3.59 0.19 4.80
C ILE A 111 -2.57 1.28 4.38
N GLY A 112 -2.11 1.26 3.12
CA GLY A 112 -1.27 2.31 2.54
C GLY A 112 -1.96 3.68 2.51
N ALA A 113 -3.29 3.72 2.38
CA ALA A 113 -4.05 4.96 2.48
C ALA A 113 -3.98 5.58 3.89
N VAL A 114 -3.92 4.75 4.93
CA VAL A 114 -3.73 5.22 6.32
C VAL A 114 -2.33 5.80 6.52
N LEU A 115 -1.31 5.16 5.92
CA LEU A 115 0.07 5.69 5.94
C LEU A 115 0.16 7.03 5.20
N VAL A 116 -0.43 7.12 4.01
CA VAL A 116 -0.51 8.36 3.22
C VAL A 116 -1.18 9.48 4.01
N LEU A 117 -2.32 9.20 4.64
CA LEU A 117 -3.03 10.16 5.48
C LEU A 117 -2.14 10.66 6.64
N SER A 118 -1.42 9.76 7.30
CA SER A 118 -0.55 10.12 8.42
C SER A 118 0.69 10.87 7.97
N LEU A 119 1.28 10.43 6.86
CA LEU A 119 2.44 11.08 6.25
C LEU A 119 2.11 12.51 5.82
N SER A 120 0.94 12.75 5.22
CA SER A 120 0.53 14.08 4.78
C SER A 120 0.37 15.10 5.90
N VAL A 121 0.18 14.65 7.14
CA VAL A 121 0.05 15.53 8.32
C VAL A 121 1.41 16.01 8.84
N ILE A 122 2.49 15.27 8.59
CA ILE A 122 3.83 15.57 9.13
C ILE A 122 4.85 15.91 8.05
N TYR A 123 4.50 15.76 6.78
CA TYR A 123 5.40 16.03 5.67
C TYR A 123 5.47 17.54 5.38
N GLU A 124 6.69 18.10 5.42
CA GLU A 124 6.95 19.53 5.20
C GLU A 124 7.36 19.85 3.74
N GLY A 125 7.29 18.89 2.84
CA GLY A 125 7.59 19.09 1.43
C GLY A 125 6.42 19.67 0.62
N PRO A 126 6.60 19.82 -0.71
CA PRO A 126 5.63 20.48 -1.60
C PRO A 126 4.46 19.54 -1.96
N LEU A 127 3.75 19.03 -0.95
CA LEU A 127 2.59 18.16 -1.16
C LEU A 127 1.42 18.96 -1.75
N SER A 128 0.94 18.55 -2.92
CA SER A 128 -0.18 19.18 -3.62
C SER A 128 -1.51 18.47 -3.39
N SER A 129 -1.49 17.16 -3.22
CA SER A 129 -2.71 16.36 -3.01
C SER A 129 -2.41 14.96 -2.48
N ILE A 130 -3.45 14.33 -1.92
CA ILE A 130 -3.42 12.91 -1.56
C ILE A 130 -4.58 12.14 -2.20
N VAL A 131 -4.36 10.86 -2.50
CA VAL A 131 -5.35 9.94 -3.06
C VAL A 131 -5.44 8.68 -2.20
N LEU A 132 -6.62 8.39 -1.71
CA LEU A 132 -6.91 7.28 -0.81
C LEU A 132 -7.80 6.26 -1.54
N ILE A 133 -7.21 5.12 -1.91
CA ILE A 133 -7.86 4.06 -2.69
C ILE A 133 -8.31 2.95 -1.74
N ASN A 134 -9.60 2.67 -1.66
CA ASN A 134 -10.19 1.64 -0.79
C ASN A 134 -9.58 1.65 0.62
N GLY A 135 -9.42 2.87 1.19
CA GLY A 135 -8.66 3.09 2.42
C GLY A 135 -9.27 2.40 3.64
N ALA A 136 -8.44 1.69 4.41
CA ALA A 136 -8.81 1.07 5.69
C ALA A 136 -8.89 2.13 6.82
N LEU A 137 -9.73 3.16 6.62
CA LEU A 137 -9.80 4.38 7.43
C LEU A 137 -10.64 4.26 8.71
N GLU A 138 -11.11 3.07 9.03
CA GLU A 138 -11.81 2.76 10.27
C GLU A 138 -11.23 1.49 10.88
N ARG A 139 -11.40 1.32 12.18
CA ARG A 139 -11.10 0.04 12.81
C ARG A 139 -12.09 -0.99 12.27
N PHE A 140 -11.60 -2.18 11.96
CA PHE A 140 -12.49 -3.28 11.60
C PHE A 140 -13.48 -3.51 12.75
N GLU A 141 -14.76 -3.40 12.46
CA GLU A 141 -15.82 -3.64 13.45
C GLU A 141 -15.97 -5.15 13.74
N GLY A 142 -16.37 -5.45 14.97
CA GLY A 142 -16.67 -6.82 15.40
C GLY A 142 -15.45 -7.67 15.77
N PRO A 143 -15.65 -8.97 16.03
CA PRO A 143 -14.60 -9.89 16.50
C PRO A 143 -13.40 -9.97 15.55
N ALA A 144 -13.60 -9.84 14.24
CA ALA A 144 -12.52 -9.90 13.26
C ALA A 144 -11.48 -8.79 13.45
N GLY A 145 -11.89 -7.60 13.90
CA GLY A 145 -10.99 -6.47 14.13
C GLY A 145 -10.02 -6.65 15.30
N THR A 146 -10.39 -7.49 16.27
CA THR A 146 -9.54 -7.84 17.42
C THR A 146 -8.85 -9.19 17.25
N ILE A 147 -9.55 -10.16 16.68
CA ILE A 147 -9.03 -11.54 16.52
C ILE A 147 -7.91 -11.56 15.46
N PHE A 148 -8.07 -10.87 14.33
CA PHE A 148 -7.10 -10.93 13.25
C PHE A 148 -5.69 -10.40 13.63
N PRO A 149 -5.54 -9.21 14.27
CA PRO A 149 -4.25 -8.78 14.78
C PRO A 149 -3.68 -9.68 15.88
N LEU A 150 -4.55 -10.24 16.75
CA LEU A 150 -4.13 -11.17 17.80
C LEU A 150 -3.61 -12.48 17.20
N MET A 151 -4.33 -13.06 16.23
CA MET A 151 -3.88 -14.25 15.52
C MET A 151 -2.56 -13.98 14.78
N ALA A 152 -2.43 -12.84 14.11
CA ALA A 152 -1.18 -12.45 13.47
C ALA A 152 -0.01 -12.39 14.46
N ARG A 153 -0.24 -11.89 15.69
CA ARG A 153 0.79 -11.91 16.76
C ARG A 153 1.17 -13.31 17.18
N VAL A 154 0.18 -14.20 17.39
CA VAL A 154 0.42 -15.59 17.78
C VAL A 154 1.22 -16.31 16.70
N PHE A 155 0.82 -16.17 15.44
CA PHE A 155 1.56 -16.76 14.32
C PHE A 155 2.95 -16.16 14.18
N TYR A 156 3.12 -14.84 14.26
CA TYR A 156 4.43 -14.19 14.17
C TYR A 156 5.38 -14.63 15.29
N ALA A 157 4.88 -14.79 16.51
CA ALA A 157 5.68 -15.21 17.68
C ALA A 157 6.01 -16.72 17.66
N SER A 158 5.32 -17.52 16.86
CA SER A 158 5.53 -18.96 16.81
C SER A 158 6.78 -19.34 16.03
N PRO A 159 7.72 -20.12 16.59
CA PRO A 159 8.86 -20.64 15.83
C PRO A 159 8.43 -21.62 14.73
N LEU A 160 7.20 -22.12 14.81
CA LEU A 160 6.63 -23.06 13.84
C LEU A 160 5.97 -22.36 12.64
N THR A 161 5.91 -21.03 12.61
CA THR A 161 5.23 -20.29 11.53
C THR A 161 5.78 -20.67 10.15
N LYS A 162 7.09 -20.74 9.97
CA LYS A 162 7.69 -21.16 8.71
C LYS A 162 7.29 -22.58 8.32
N TYR A 163 7.19 -23.48 9.28
CA TYR A 163 6.73 -24.86 9.06
C TYR A 163 5.25 -24.90 8.66
N TRP A 164 4.40 -24.13 9.34
CA TRP A 164 2.98 -24.01 8.98
C TRP A 164 2.78 -23.40 7.59
N ILE A 165 3.53 -22.37 7.22
CA ILE A 165 3.49 -21.79 5.86
C ILE A 165 3.78 -22.86 4.80
N ARG A 166 4.79 -23.73 5.03
CA ARG A 166 5.13 -24.82 4.11
C ARG A 166 4.09 -25.93 4.04
N LEU A 167 3.47 -26.25 5.19
CA LEU A 167 2.44 -27.29 5.26
C LEU A 167 1.09 -26.82 4.68
N PHE A 168 0.75 -25.56 4.86
CA PHE A 168 -0.44 -24.98 4.23
C PHE A 168 -0.21 -24.78 2.74
N ASN A 169 -0.19 -25.90 2.00
CA ASN A 169 -0.10 -25.98 0.54
C ASN A 169 -1.35 -25.38 -0.16
N SER A 170 -2.01 -24.42 0.49
CA SER A 170 -3.27 -23.81 0.06
C SER A 170 -3.12 -22.35 -0.36
N ALA A 171 -1.91 -21.92 -0.80
CA ALA A 171 -1.70 -20.55 -1.28
C ALA A 171 -2.72 -20.19 -2.37
N GLU A 172 -2.96 -21.09 -3.32
CA GLU A 172 -3.95 -20.89 -4.38
C GLU A 172 -5.37 -20.80 -3.83
N THR A 173 -5.77 -21.70 -2.94
CA THR A 173 -7.11 -21.70 -2.31
C THR A 173 -7.32 -20.42 -1.49
N SER A 174 -6.30 -20.01 -0.74
CA SER A 174 -6.33 -18.80 0.07
C SER A 174 -6.42 -17.54 -0.80
N LEU A 175 -5.67 -17.51 -1.91
CA LEU A 175 -5.72 -16.41 -2.88
C LEU A 175 -7.08 -16.35 -3.57
N ARG A 176 -7.62 -17.47 -4.03
CA ARG A 176 -8.98 -17.53 -4.62
C ARG A 176 -10.05 -17.03 -3.64
N LYS A 177 -9.96 -17.41 -2.37
CA LYS A 177 -10.86 -16.93 -1.31
C LYS A 177 -10.71 -15.42 -1.09
N PHE A 178 -9.47 -14.93 -1.00
CA PHE A 178 -9.19 -13.48 -0.89
C PHE A 178 -9.79 -12.73 -2.08
N LEU A 179 -9.55 -13.16 -3.31
CA LEU A 179 -10.08 -12.51 -4.51
C LEU A 179 -11.60 -12.52 -4.53
N SER A 180 -12.23 -13.63 -4.16
CA SER A 180 -13.69 -13.73 -4.05
C SER A 180 -14.25 -12.72 -3.06
N ILE A 181 -13.67 -12.60 -1.86
CA ILE A 181 -14.08 -11.65 -0.83
C ILE A 181 -13.78 -10.22 -1.28
N SER A 182 -12.64 -9.99 -1.92
CA SER A 182 -12.26 -8.65 -2.40
C SER A 182 -13.18 -8.10 -3.50
N GLY A 183 -13.99 -8.94 -4.12
CA GLY A 183 -14.82 -8.55 -5.26
C GLY A 183 -14.02 -8.13 -6.49
N SER A 184 -12.77 -8.60 -6.63
CA SER A 184 -11.84 -8.17 -7.68
C SER A 184 -11.45 -9.33 -8.58
N ASN A 185 -11.53 -9.10 -9.89
CA ASN A 185 -11.13 -10.07 -10.92
C ASN A 185 -9.77 -9.69 -11.50
N LEU A 186 -8.72 -10.31 -11.00
CA LEU A 186 -7.35 -10.09 -11.48
C LEU A 186 -7.06 -10.87 -12.77
N THR A 187 -6.13 -10.35 -13.57
CA THR A 187 -5.55 -11.10 -14.69
C THR A 187 -4.69 -12.25 -14.18
N VAL A 188 -4.47 -13.28 -15.01
CA VAL A 188 -3.58 -14.41 -14.67
C VAL A 188 -2.21 -13.92 -14.21
N LYS A 189 -1.63 -12.96 -14.93
CA LYS A 189 -0.32 -12.39 -14.58
C LYS A 189 -0.29 -11.75 -13.18
N ASN A 190 -1.35 -11.03 -12.80
CA ASN A 190 -1.43 -10.43 -11.46
C ASN A 190 -1.63 -11.52 -10.38
N ILE A 191 -2.41 -12.57 -10.69
CA ILE A 191 -2.55 -13.74 -9.81
C ILE A 191 -1.19 -14.39 -9.54
N ASP A 192 -0.35 -14.56 -10.56
CA ASP A 192 0.99 -15.15 -10.43
C ASP A 192 1.90 -14.35 -9.49
N TYR A 193 1.80 -13.00 -9.49
CA TYR A 193 2.54 -12.18 -8.54
C TYR A 193 2.08 -12.45 -7.09
N TYR A 194 0.77 -12.46 -6.85
CA TYR A 194 0.24 -12.78 -5.52
C TYR A 194 0.58 -14.21 -5.08
N MET A 195 0.55 -15.19 -5.99
CA MET A 195 0.99 -16.55 -5.68
C MET A 195 2.45 -16.60 -5.20
N LYS A 196 3.34 -15.86 -5.87
CA LYS A 196 4.74 -15.76 -5.44
C LYS A 196 4.89 -15.11 -4.07
N LEU A 197 4.09 -14.07 -3.76
CA LEU A 197 4.10 -13.44 -2.45
C LEU A 197 3.62 -14.40 -1.35
N MET A 198 2.55 -15.14 -1.61
CA MET A 198 1.99 -16.07 -0.62
C MET A 198 2.86 -17.32 -0.36
N THR A 199 3.76 -17.64 -1.29
CA THR A 199 4.73 -18.73 -1.15
C THR A 199 6.11 -18.27 -0.65
N ASP A 200 6.33 -16.95 -0.56
CA ASP A 200 7.56 -16.35 -0.05
C ASP A 200 7.49 -16.26 1.49
N GLU A 201 8.28 -17.09 2.19
CA GLU A 201 8.27 -17.14 3.67
C GLU A 201 8.63 -15.81 4.31
N ASP A 202 9.58 -15.07 3.75
CA ASP A 202 10.00 -13.77 4.28
C ASP A 202 8.88 -12.74 4.12
N HIS A 203 8.19 -12.74 2.97
CA HIS A 203 7.04 -11.87 2.74
C HIS A 203 5.88 -12.19 3.69
N VAL A 204 5.52 -13.46 3.85
CA VAL A 204 4.42 -13.85 4.73
C VAL A 204 4.73 -13.52 6.18
N THR A 205 5.96 -13.86 6.65
CA THR A 205 6.39 -13.56 8.02
C THR A 205 6.47 -12.05 8.27
N GLY A 206 7.00 -11.30 7.32
CA GLY A 206 7.09 -9.83 7.39
C GLY A 206 5.72 -9.16 7.39
N THR A 207 4.79 -9.64 6.56
CA THR A 207 3.39 -9.17 6.54
C THR A 207 2.71 -9.44 7.88
N LEU A 208 2.90 -10.61 8.49
CA LEU A 208 2.38 -10.93 9.81
C LEU A 208 2.98 -10.01 10.89
N ALA A 209 4.29 -9.75 10.85
CA ALA A 209 4.95 -8.80 11.74
C ALA A 209 4.34 -7.40 11.59
N PHE A 210 4.14 -6.93 10.38
CA PHE A 210 3.52 -5.65 10.07
C PHE A 210 2.10 -5.56 10.65
N ILE A 211 1.22 -6.52 10.35
CA ILE A 211 -0.17 -6.54 10.80
C ILE A 211 -0.25 -6.66 12.33
N SER A 212 0.61 -7.47 12.96
CA SER A 212 0.62 -7.66 14.41
C SER A 212 0.95 -6.39 15.21
N ASN A 213 1.67 -5.44 14.58
CA ASN A 213 2.05 -4.16 15.17
C ASN A 213 1.21 -2.99 14.66
N TRP A 214 0.20 -3.28 13.83
CA TRP A 214 -0.62 -2.25 13.20
C TRP A 214 -1.56 -1.57 14.19
N ASN A 215 -1.53 -0.24 14.19
CA ASN A 215 -2.48 0.60 14.90
C ASN A 215 -2.79 1.83 14.05
N ILE A 216 -4.04 1.98 13.64
CA ILE A 216 -4.45 3.09 12.75
C ILE A 216 -4.49 4.46 13.46
N GLY A 217 -4.44 4.46 14.81
CA GLY A 217 -4.57 5.68 15.59
C GLY A 217 -5.92 6.34 15.44
N ASP A 218 -5.96 7.66 15.61
CA ASP A 218 -7.15 8.49 15.44
C ASP A 218 -7.22 9.06 14.02
N ILE A 219 -7.91 8.35 13.14
CA ILE A 219 -8.09 8.73 11.73
C ILE A 219 -8.88 10.03 11.60
N GLU A 220 -9.90 10.23 12.42
CA GLU A 220 -10.72 11.47 12.36
C GLU A 220 -9.88 12.70 12.67
N LYS A 221 -9.03 12.63 13.70
CA LYS A 221 -8.11 13.70 14.03
C LYS A 221 -7.10 13.97 12.90
N LYS A 222 -6.63 12.90 12.23
CA LYS A 222 -5.73 13.03 11.08
C LYS A 222 -6.43 13.68 9.89
N LEU A 223 -7.63 13.25 9.54
CA LEU A 223 -8.44 13.84 8.45
C LEU A 223 -8.66 15.35 8.64
N LYS A 224 -8.92 15.78 9.89
CA LYS A 224 -9.09 17.22 10.21
C LYS A 224 -7.79 18.03 10.09
N LYS A 225 -6.63 17.37 10.15
CA LYS A 225 -5.30 18.02 10.04
C LYS A 225 -4.77 18.09 8.61
N VAL A 226 -5.35 17.31 7.69
CA VAL A 226 -4.92 17.34 6.28
C VAL A 226 -5.31 18.69 5.67
N SER A 227 -4.31 19.42 5.21
CA SER A 227 -4.48 20.76 4.61
C SER A 227 -4.56 20.74 3.07
N VAL A 228 -4.19 19.61 2.46
CA VAL A 228 -4.19 19.45 0.99
C VAL A 228 -5.46 18.78 0.48
N PRO A 229 -5.84 19.03 -0.77
CA PRO A 229 -6.95 18.33 -1.42
C PRO A 229 -6.82 16.82 -1.34
N THR A 230 -7.94 16.15 -1.05
CA THR A 230 -7.99 14.69 -0.87
C THR A 230 -8.96 14.06 -1.86
N LEU A 231 -8.51 13.06 -2.63
CA LEU A 231 -9.36 12.25 -3.50
C LEU A 231 -9.58 10.88 -2.87
N PHE A 232 -10.84 10.51 -2.69
CA PHE A 232 -11.24 9.16 -2.28
C PHE A 232 -11.70 8.36 -3.50
N LEU A 233 -11.14 7.19 -3.72
CA LEU A 233 -11.55 6.24 -4.74
C LEU A 233 -11.95 4.93 -4.06
N ALA A 234 -13.18 4.44 -4.26
CA ALA A 234 -13.64 3.25 -3.58
C ALA A 234 -14.52 2.36 -4.46
N GLY A 235 -14.24 1.05 -4.44
CA GLY A 235 -15.05 0.03 -5.09
C GLY A 235 -16.26 -0.35 -4.23
N MET A 236 -17.46 -0.31 -4.79
CA MET A 236 -18.69 -0.61 -4.04
C MET A 236 -18.87 -2.10 -3.75
N ARG A 237 -18.16 -2.99 -4.46
CA ARG A 237 -18.15 -4.44 -4.24
C ARG A 237 -16.99 -4.92 -3.36
N ASP A 238 -16.30 -3.99 -2.71
CA ASP A 238 -15.22 -4.31 -1.78
C ASP A 238 -15.77 -5.01 -0.52
N GLY A 239 -15.47 -6.31 -0.39
CA GLY A 239 -15.83 -7.10 0.79
C GLY A 239 -14.73 -7.13 1.85
N ILE A 240 -13.59 -6.45 1.62
CA ILE A 240 -12.49 -6.31 2.60
C ILE A 240 -12.67 -5.03 3.42
N VAL A 241 -12.81 -3.89 2.70
CA VAL A 241 -13.03 -2.57 3.30
C VAL A 241 -14.32 -2.00 2.72
N ASN A 242 -15.35 -1.91 3.53
CA ASN A 242 -16.64 -1.39 3.07
C ASN A 242 -16.47 0.05 2.54
N TYR A 243 -16.90 0.29 1.30
CA TYR A 243 -16.80 1.61 0.65
C TYR A 243 -17.42 2.75 1.48
N LYS A 244 -18.41 2.43 2.34
CA LYS A 244 -19.03 3.41 3.26
C LYS A 244 -18.01 4.04 4.22
N THR A 245 -16.91 3.35 4.51
CA THR A 245 -15.77 3.89 5.26
C THR A 245 -15.18 5.11 4.55
N SER A 246 -14.92 5.00 3.24
CA SER A 246 -14.46 6.14 2.42
C SER A 246 -15.51 7.25 2.33
N VAL A 247 -16.80 6.90 2.24
CA VAL A 247 -17.90 7.90 2.23
C VAL A 247 -17.95 8.67 3.56
N ARG A 248 -17.81 7.99 4.70
CA ARG A 248 -17.80 8.65 6.02
C ARG A 248 -16.54 9.52 6.20
N ALA A 249 -15.38 9.02 5.79
CA ALA A 249 -14.12 9.76 5.84
C ALA A 249 -14.14 11.02 4.95
N HIS A 250 -14.65 10.90 3.72
CA HIS A 250 -14.83 12.01 2.80
C HIS A 250 -15.65 13.16 3.41
N LYS A 251 -16.75 12.86 4.12
CA LYS A 251 -17.59 13.88 4.78
C LYS A 251 -16.87 14.65 5.90
N LYS A 252 -15.78 14.09 6.44
CA LYS A 252 -14.98 14.68 7.53
C LYS A 252 -13.72 15.37 7.04
N ALA A 253 -13.31 15.10 5.79
CA ALA A 253 -12.11 15.66 5.19
C ALA A 253 -12.39 17.05 4.59
N PHE A 254 -11.43 17.95 4.76
CA PHE A 254 -11.48 19.27 4.12
C PHE A 254 -11.07 19.16 2.64
N ASN A 255 -11.75 19.92 1.77
CA ASN A 255 -11.45 19.97 0.32
C ASN A 255 -11.29 18.58 -0.30
N ALA A 256 -12.31 17.73 -0.13
CA ALA A 256 -12.27 16.34 -0.56
C ALA A 256 -13.24 16.08 -1.73
N LYS A 257 -12.82 15.21 -2.64
CA LYS A 257 -13.65 14.60 -3.69
C LYS A 257 -13.76 13.10 -3.46
N ILE A 258 -14.85 12.48 -3.85
CA ILE A 258 -15.03 11.02 -3.82
C ILE A 258 -15.56 10.53 -5.15
N MET A 259 -14.98 9.42 -5.65
CA MET A 259 -15.53 8.65 -6.75
C MET A 259 -15.76 7.21 -6.34
N LEU A 260 -16.95 6.71 -6.60
CA LEU A 260 -17.35 5.34 -6.34
C LEU A 260 -17.36 4.52 -7.64
N PHE A 261 -16.78 3.33 -7.57
CA PHE A 261 -16.71 2.37 -8.68
C PHE A 261 -17.75 1.26 -8.40
N GLU A 262 -18.92 1.36 -9.01
CA GLU A 262 -20.11 0.52 -8.73
C GLU A 262 -19.88 -0.98 -8.90
N ARG A 263 -19.03 -1.36 -9.88
CA ARG A 263 -18.82 -2.77 -10.26
C ARG A 263 -17.50 -3.36 -9.74
N GLU A 264 -16.67 -2.56 -9.09
CA GLU A 264 -15.32 -2.91 -8.68
C GLU A 264 -15.23 -3.23 -7.18
N GLY A 265 -14.25 -4.07 -6.84
CA GLY A 265 -13.95 -4.49 -5.47
C GLY A 265 -12.76 -3.74 -4.85
N HIS A 266 -11.97 -4.47 -4.05
CA HIS A 266 -10.86 -3.91 -3.26
C HIS A 266 -9.67 -3.44 -4.11
N LEU A 267 -9.39 -4.11 -5.23
CA LEU A 267 -8.19 -3.90 -6.05
C LEU A 267 -8.48 -3.03 -7.29
N ILE A 268 -9.23 -1.92 -7.13
CA ILE A 268 -9.65 -1.08 -8.28
C ILE A 268 -8.47 -0.54 -9.08
N HIS A 269 -7.34 -0.25 -8.44
CA HIS A 269 -6.12 0.25 -9.08
C HIS A 269 -5.44 -0.78 -9.98
N GLU A 270 -5.70 -2.07 -9.74
CA GLU A 270 -5.21 -3.16 -10.59
C GLU A 270 -6.21 -3.49 -11.72
N VAL A 271 -7.49 -3.62 -11.36
CA VAL A 271 -8.56 -4.07 -12.28
C VAL A 271 -9.02 -2.96 -13.20
N SER A 272 -9.24 -1.77 -12.67
CA SER A 272 -9.74 -0.59 -13.39
C SER A 272 -8.69 0.52 -13.49
N SER A 273 -7.42 0.15 -13.65
CA SER A 273 -6.26 1.06 -13.63
C SER A 273 -6.40 2.25 -14.56
N THR A 274 -7.04 2.11 -15.73
CA THR A 274 -7.27 3.22 -16.67
C THR A 274 -8.20 4.28 -16.09
N LYS A 275 -9.29 3.87 -15.45
CA LYS A 275 -10.23 4.81 -14.80
C LYS A 275 -9.58 5.46 -13.58
N VAL A 276 -8.88 4.67 -12.77
CA VAL A 276 -8.15 5.16 -11.59
C VAL A 276 -7.09 6.17 -12.00
N ALA A 277 -6.29 5.88 -13.04
CA ALA A 277 -5.29 6.81 -13.56
C ALA A 277 -5.91 8.12 -14.08
N LYS A 278 -7.04 8.04 -14.79
CA LYS A 278 -7.76 9.23 -15.26
C LYS A 278 -8.14 10.15 -14.10
N GLU A 279 -8.69 9.59 -13.03
CA GLU A 279 -9.09 10.36 -11.86
C GLU A 279 -7.88 10.96 -11.12
N ILE A 280 -6.79 10.18 -10.96
CA ILE A 280 -5.55 10.67 -10.34
C ILE A 280 -4.95 11.79 -11.19
N ASN A 281 -4.78 11.59 -12.50
CA ASN A 281 -4.19 12.58 -13.38
C ASN A 281 -5.02 13.88 -13.37
N SER A 282 -6.32 13.80 -13.57
CA SER A 282 -7.22 14.97 -13.59
C SER A 282 -7.16 15.73 -12.26
N PHE A 283 -7.27 15.01 -11.14
CA PHE A 283 -7.24 15.62 -9.81
C PHE A 283 -5.90 16.26 -9.48
N SER A 284 -4.80 15.65 -9.92
CA SER A 284 -3.43 16.11 -9.61
C SER A 284 -3.02 17.30 -10.47
N TYR A 285 -3.35 17.31 -11.77
CA TYR A 285 -3.04 18.44 -12.66
C TYR A 285 -3.79 19.73 -12.31
N GLU A 286 -4.99 19.62 -11.72
CA GLU A 286 -5.71 20.79 -11.22
C GLU A 286 -5.02 21.46 -10.01
N LYS A 287 -4.01 20.81 -9.41
CA LYS A 287 -3.41 21.17 -8.11
C LYS A 287 -1.90 21.43 -8.14
N ILE A 288 -1.22 21.09 -9.24
CA ILE A 288 0.18 21.43 -9.52
C ILE A 288 0.24 22.70 -10.35
#